data_cc0f43a7434de049fd0498e131663cfd
#
_entry.id   cc0f43a7434de049fd0498e131663cfd
#
_cell.length_a   1.000
_cell.length_b   1.000
_cell.length_c   1.000
_cell.angle_alpha   90.00
_cell.angle_beta   90.00
_cell.angle_gamma   90.00
#
_symmetry.space_group_name_H-M   'P 1'
#
loop_
_entity.id
_entity.type
_entity.pdbx_description
1 polymer ?
#
loop_
_entity_poly.entity_id
_entity_poly.type
_entity_poly.pdbx_seq_one_letter_code
_entity_poly.pdbx_strand_id
1 'polypeptide(L)'
;MADASGFGLVQAVVLLGAATVAVPLFRRLGLGSVLGYLAGGLAVGPFGIGLIDDPETLLHTAELGVVLFLFIIGLEMRPTKLWALRRQIFGLGAAQVITCSVLLTLVALAAGVALPVAAVGAMGFVLSSTAVIMQLLEEEGATATPEGQRSIAILLLEDLAIVPLLALVALWGALNSPADVDTTPVWQEIAIALAGLAVLLAAGRWLLDPFFRLIARARAREVLTAAALLVVLGSAVFMQSVGLSMAMGAFLAGVLLSESNFRHQLEADVEPFRGILLGLFFLSVGMSLDLRIVAEEWRLVLGGVATFMVVKAVGIYVVARLARADHAAAAHRTALFAQGGEFAFVLYAAATAAGIFDARASAIMSAIVILSMALTPIVLLVQSRLRRPATVSLDGIDEAVGLRGQVLFIGFGRFAQVASQALLARRVELSLIENDVDMIRIAG
;
A
#
# COMPACT_ATOMS: atom_id res chain seq x y z
N MET A 1 25.52 4.63 32.49
CA MET A 1 24.04 4.64 32.50
C MET A 1 23.63 5.36 31.27
N ALA A 2 23.55 4.64 30.14
CA ALA A 2 22.98 5.18 28.89
C ALA A 2 21.47 4.98 29.00
N ASP A 3 20.74 6.09 28.91
CA ASP A 3 19.30 6.12 28.98
C ASP A 3 18.67 5.21 27.89
N ALA A 4 18.10 4.11 28.34
CA ALA A 4 17.17 3.30 27.57
C ALA A 4 15.79 4.01 27.53
N SER A 5 15.78 5.23 27.06
CA SER A 5 14.55 6.03 26.91
C SER A 5 14.40 6.46 25.47
N GLY A 6 13.51 5.76 24.77
CA GLY A 6 12.63 6.33 23.76
C GLY A 6 13.24 7.28 22.72
N PHE A 7 12.60 7.36 21.60
CA PHE A 7 12.78 8.35 20.52
C PHE A 7 13.21 9.73 21.05
N GLY A 8 14.50 10.05 20.93
CA GLY A 8 15.07 11.28 21.47
C GLY A 8 14.75 12.49 20.57
N LEU A 9 14.68 13.67 21.19
CA LEU A 9 14.44 14.93 20.46
C LEU A 9 15.43 15.14 19.29
N VAL A 10 16.69 14.74 19.47
CA VAL A 10 17.74 14.83 18.44
C VAL A 10 17.40 13.92 17.27
N GLN A 11 16.97 12.69 17.50
CA GLN A 11 16.56 11.77 16.44
C GLN A 11 15.36 12.33 15.66
N ALA A 12 14.35 12.90 16.35
CA ALA A 12 13.22 13.56 15.69
C ALA A 12 13.68 14.71 14.79
N VAL A 13 14.57 15.58 15.25
CA VAL A 13 15.11 16.70 14.47
C VAL A 13 15.89 16.21 13.26
N VAL A 14 16.72 15.17 13.42
CA VAL A 14 17.49 14.57 12.31
C VAL A 14 16.56 13.98 11.25
N LEU A 15 15.54 13.23 11.65
CA LEU A 15 14.58 12.61 10.71
C LEU A 15 13.73 13.64 9.98
N LEU A 16 13.23 14.66 10.70
CA LEU A 16 12.49 15.76 10.08
C LEU A 16 13.39 16.58 9.12
N GLY A 17 14.66 16.79 9.50
CA GLY A 17 15.65 17.46 8.65
C GLY A 17 15.93 16.66 7.37
N ALA A 18 16.17 15.35 7.49
CA ALA A 18 16.37 14.45 6.36
C ALA A 18 15.16 14.45 5.40
N ALA A 19 13.96 14.33 5.95
CA ALA A 19 12.71 14.37 5.18
C ALA A 19 12.55 15.72 4.44
N THR A 20 12.74 16.83 5.16
CA THR A 20 12.54 18.19 4.62
C THR A 20 13.51 18.51 3.48
N VAL A 21 14.69 17.92 3.47
CA VAL A 21 15.69 18.11 2.40
C VAL A 21 15.50 17.10 1.28
N ALA A 22 15.43 15.81 1.60
CA ALA A 22 15.42 14.74 0.60
C ALA A 22 14.12 14.71 -0.21
N VAL A 23 12.96 14.82 0.43
CA VAL A 23 11.67 14.69 -0.27
C VAL A 23 11.46 15.77 -1.34
N PRO A 24 11.64 17.07 -1.08
CA PRO A 24 11.51 18.09 -2.14
C PRO A 24 12.53 17.93 -3.26
N LEU A 25 13.75 17.47 -2.95
CA LEU A 25 14.79 17.22 -3.94
C LEU A 25 14.34 16.10 -4.90
N PHE A 26 13.92 14.95 -4.37
CA PHE A 26 13.50 13.81 -5.19
C PHE A 26 12.19 14.09 -5.95
N ARG A 27 11.26 14.83 -5.36
CA ARG A 27 10.04 15.29 -6.07
C ARG A 27 10.37 16.20 -7.25
N ARG A 28 11.34 17.12 -7.11
CA ARG A 28 11.81 17.97 -8.24
C ARG A 28 12.45 17.15 -9.36
N LEU A 29 13.07 16.02 -9.03
CA LEU A 29 13.63 15.07 -10.01
C LEU A 29 12.54 14.17 -10.65
N GLY A 30 11.29 14.28 -10.24
CA GLY A 30 10.18 13.44 -10.72
C GLY A 30 10.20 12.01 -10.16
N LEU A 31 10.92 11.77 -9.06
CA LEU A 31 11.10 10.43 -8.46
C LEU A 31 10.12 10.14 -7.32
N GLY A 32 9.21 11.09 -7.02
CA GLY A 32 8.21 10.94 -5.97
C GLY A 32 8.75 11.12 -4.55
N SER A 33 7.84 11.09 -3.57
CA SER A 33 8.19 11.29 -2.15
C SER A 33 8.79 10.02 -1.52
N VAL A 34 8.32 8.83 -1.90
CA VAL A 34 8.76 7.54 -1.33
C VAL A 34 10.28 7.38 -1.45
N LEU A 35 10.82 7.57 -2.67
CA LEU A 35 12.26 7.43 -2.88
C LEU A 35 13.05 8.52 -2.13
N GLY A 36 12.49 9.73 -1.98
CA GLY A 36 13.07 10.79 -1.16
C GLY A 36 13.20 10.38 0.31
N TYR A 37 12.16 9.80 0.90
CA TYR A 37 12.19 9.29 2.27
C TYR A 37 13.19 8.13 2.43
N LEU A 38 13.17 7.13 1.52
CA LEU A 38 14.11 6.00 1.56
C LEU A 38 15.56 6.48 1.49
N ALA A 39 15.88 7.39 0.56
CA ALA A 39 17.21 7.96 0.40
C ALA A 39 17.62 8.81 1.62
N GLY A 40 16.69 9.61 2.16
CA GLY A 40 16.89 10.37 3.39
C GLY A 40 17.20 9.48 4.58
N GLY A 41 16.46 8.38 4.74
CA GLY A 41 16.69 7.38 5.78
C GLY A 41 18.04 6.70 5.65
N LEU A 42 18.39 6.22 4.45
CA LEU A 42 19.70 5.64 4.18
C LEU A 42 20.84 6.61 4.52
N ALA A 43 20.68 7.91 4.19
CA ALA A 43 21.71 8.91 4.45
C ALA A 43 21.95 9.14 5.95
N VAL A 44 20.91 9.18 6.78
CA VAL A 44 21.06 9.44 8.24
C VAL A 44 21.20 8.18 9.08
N GLY A 45 20.93 7.00 8.50
CA GLY A 45 20.98 5.70 9.14
C GLY A 45 22.40 5.18 9.41
N PRO A 46 22.53 3.96 9.98
CA PRO A 46 23.80 3.37 10.43
C PRO A 46 24.79 3.14 9.28
N PHE A 47 24.31 3.00 8.06
CA PHE A 47 25.15 2.78 6.87
C PHE A 47 25.44 4.06 6.08
N GLY A 48 24.86 5.22 6.46
CA GLY A 48 25.14 6.53 5.90
C GLY A 48 26.03 7.37 6.81
N ILE A 49 25.50 8.50 7.30
CA ILE A 49 26.23 9.41 8.22
C ILE A 49 26.28 8.82 9.64
N GLY A 50 25.41 7.87 9.98
CA GLY A 50 25.39 7.23 11.29
C GLY A 50 24.88 8.14 12.41
N LEU A 51 23.87 8.96 12.12
CA LEU A 51 23.25 9.82 13.15
C LEU A 51 22.19 9.06 13.98
N ILE A 52 21.73 7.93 13.46
CA ILE A 52 20.73 7.06 14.09
C ILE A 52 21.23 5.63 14.00
N ASP A 53 21.45 4.99 15.15
CA ASP A 53 22.07 3.66 15.22
C ASP A 53 21.05 2.52 15.28
N ASP A 54 19.79 2.79 15.68
CA ASP A 54 18.75 1.78 15.86
C ASP A 54 17.53 2.07 14.98
N PRO A 55 17.51 1.53 13.74
CA PRO A 55 16.37 1.67 12.84
C PRO A 55 15.17 0.80 13.26
N GLU A 56 15.35 -0.30 14.00
CA GLU A 56 14.26 -1.22 14.35
C GLU A 56 13.27 -0.60 15.33
N THR A 57 13.75 0.06 16.37
CA THR A 57 12.89 0.78 17.34
C THR A 57 12.08 1.88 16.65
N LEU A 58 12.68 2.56 15.65
CA LEU A 58 11.98 3.56 14.86
C LEU A 58 10.95 2.94 13.93
N LEU A 59 11.25 1.79 13.32
CA LEU A 59 10.34 1.10 12.41
C LEU A 59 9.03 0.72 13.11
N HIS A 60 9.09 0.17 14.33
CA HIS A 60 7.90 -0.15 15.11
C HIS A 60 7.01 1.06 15.40
N THR A 61 7.62 2.22 15.70
CA THR A 61 6.85 3.47 15.90
C THR A 61 6.29 3.98 14.57
N ALA A 62 7.03 3.82 13.50
CA ALA A 62 6.66 4.28 12.17
C ALA A 62 5.57 3.43 11.51
N GLU A 63 5.44 2.16 11.88
CA GLU A 63 4.33 1.29 11.45
C GLU A 63 2.96 1.89 11.80
N LEU A 64 2.86 2.68 12.87
CA LEU A 64 1.65 3.44 13.19
C LEU A 64 1.24 4.40 12.06
N GLY A 65 2.20 4.90 11.27
CA GLY A 65 1.92 5.73 10.12
C GLY A 65 1.18 4.99 9.01
N VAL A 66 1.60 3.75 8.73
CA VAL A 66 0.92 2.87 7.76
C VAL A 66 -0.48 2.53 8.26
N VAL A 67 -0.63 2.25 9.56
CA VAL A 67 -1.93 1.99 10.20
C VAL A 67 -2.89 3.17 10.02
N LEU A 68 -2.46 4.40 10.32
CA LEU A 68 -3.28 5.59 10.15
C LEU A 68 -3.60 5.88 8.68
N PHE A 69 -2.63 5.66 7.80
CA PHE A 69 -2.81 5.83 6.36
C PHE A 69 -3.89 4.89 5.82
N LEU A 70 -3.80 3.61 6.14
CA LEU A 70 -4.79 2.62 5.69
C LEU A 70 -6.17 2.82 6.30
N PHE A 71 -6.24 3.36 7.51
CA PHE A 71 -7.52 3.78 8.08
C PHE A 71 -8.21 4.86 7.24
N ILE A 72 -7.48 5.90 6.81
CA ILE A 72 -8.04 6.95 5.96
C ILE A 72 -8.50 6.39 4.62
N ILE A 73 -7.69 5.53 3.99
CA ILE A 73 -8.10 4.82 2.77
C ILE A 73 -9.37 4.01 3.01
N GLY A 74 -9.45 3.32 4.16
CA GLY A 74 -10.65 2.60 4.58
C GLY A 74 -11.88 3.51 4.68
N LEU A 75 -11.73 4.72 5.25
CA LEU A 75 -12.80 5.72 5.32
C LEU A 75 -13.32 6.17 3.94
N GLU A 76 -12.47 6.18 2.92
CA GLU A 76 -12.86 6.49 1.54
C GLU A 76 -13.58 5.32 0.85
N MET A 77 -13.41 4.10 1.34
CA MET A 77 -13.95 2.88 0.76
C MET A 77 -15.32 2.50 1.36
N ARG A 78 -16.36 2.58 0.57
CA ARG A 78 -17.71 2.14 0.98
C ARG A 78 -17.82 0.62 1.01
N PRO A 79 -18.45 -0.02 2.03
CA PRO A 79 -18.64 -1.47 2.12
C PRO A 79 -19.32 -2.07 0.89
N THR A 80 -20.29 -1.37 0.31
CA THR A 80 -20.99 -1.77 -0.92
C THR A 80 -20.05 -1.89 -2.11
N LYS A 81 -19.05 -1.00 -2.24
CA LYS A 81 -18.02 -1.08 -3.29
C LYS A 81 -17.08 -2.28 -3.07
N LEU A 82 -16.63 -2.52 -1.84
CA LEU A 82 -15.80 -3.69 -1.51
C LEU A 82 -16.50 -4.99 -1.85
N TRP A 83 -17.78 -5.12 -1.50
CA TRP A 83 -18.57 -6.29 -1.86
C TRP A 83 -18.71 -6.47 -3.38
N ALA A 84 -18.82 -5.38 -4.12
CA ALA A 84 -18.81 -5.42 -5.58
C ALA A 84 -17.46 -5.93 -6.14
N LEU A 85 -16.34 -5.60 -5.45
CA LEU A 85 -14.99 -5.99 -5.83
C LEU A 85 -14.60 -7.42 -5.40
N ARG A 86 -15.44 -8.18 -4.67
CA ARG A 86 -15.09 -9.52 -4.13
C ARG A 86 -14.53 -10.50 -5.17
N ARG A 87 -15.02 -10.45 -6.43
CA ARG A 87 -14.47 -11.28 -7.51
C ARG A 87 -13.06 -10.86 -7.92
N GLN A 88 -12.73 -9.59 -7.76
CA GLN A 88 -11.39 -9.07 -8.04
C GLN A 88 -10.45 -9.41 -6.87
N ILE A 89 -10.90 -9.28 -5.63
CA ILE A 89 -10.14 -9.63 -4.43
C ILE A 89 -9.77 -11.13 -4.49
N PHE A 90 -10.76 -12.01 -4.48
CA PHE A 90 -10.54 -13.46 -4.39
C PHE A 90 -10.26 -14.14 -5.74
N GLY A 91 -10.58 -13.52 -6.87
CA GLY A 91 -10.26 -14.05 -8.20
C GLY A 91 -8.94 -13.52 -8.72
N LEU A 92 -8.87 -12.23 -9.04
CA LEU A 92 -7.68 -11.62 -9.64
C LEU A 92 -6.49 -11.59 -8.67
N GLY A 93 -6.73 -11.20 -7.41
CA GLY A 93 -5.69 -11.16 -6.39
C GLY A 93 -5.12 -12.55 -6.10
N ALA A 94 -5.98 -13.57 -5.88
CA ALA A 94 -5.53 -14.94 -5.65
C ALA A 94 -4.77 -15.51 -6.86
N ALA A 95 -5.26 -15.26 -8.08
CA ALA A 95 -4.57 -15.66 -9.30
C ALA A 95 -3.18 -15.03 -9.39
N GLN A 96 -3.05 -13.74 -9.03
CA GLN A 96 -1.77 -13.04 -9.02
C GLN A 96 -0.81 -13.63 -7.98
N VAL A 97 -1.25 -13.76 -6.73
CA VAL A 97 -0.42 -14.32 -5.63
C VAL A 97 0.07 -15.72 -5.98
N ILE A 98 -0.84 -16.62 -6.39
CA ILE A 98 -0.50 -18.01 -6.71
C ILE A 98 0.46 -18.07 -7.91
N THR A 99 0.13 -17.37 -9.01
CA THR A 99 0.95 -17.41 -10.23
C THR A 99 2.35 -16.87 -9.96
N CYS A 100 2.47 -15.72 -9.27
CA CYS A 100 3.76 -15.13 -8.97
C CYS A 100 4.55 -15.99 -7.96
N SER A 101 3.92 -16.58 -6.93
CA SER A 101 4.59 -17.48 -6.00
C SER A 101 5.17 -18.71 -6.72
N VAL A 102 4.38 -19.32 -7.59
CA VAL A 102 4.83 -20.49 -8.36
C VAL A 102 5.99 -20.12 -9.31
N LEU A 103 5.84 -19.05 -10.08
CA LEU A 103 6.89 -18.63 -11.03
C LEU A 103 8.20 -18.29 -10.32
N LEU A 104 8.16 -17.51 -9.25
CA LEU A 104 9.34 -17.13 -8.47
C LEU A 104 9.99 -18.35 -7.81
N THR A 105 9.19 -19.27 -7.24
CA THR A 105 9.71 -20.51 -6.66
C THR A 105 10.41 -21.36 -7.73
N LEU A 106 9.80 -21.54 -8.91
CA LEU A 106 10.40 -22.33 -10.00
C LEU A 106 11.72 -21.72 -10.49
N VAL A 107 11.80 -20.40 -10.59
CA VAL A 107 13.03 -19.70 -11.00
C VAL A 107 14.13 -19.87 -9.94
N ALA A 108 13.80 -19.76 -8.64
CA ALA A 108 14.75 -19.98 -7.56
C ALA A 108 15.24 -21.44 -7.51
N LEU A 109 14.35 -22.42 -7.74
CA LEU A 109 14.72 -23.84 -7.87
C LEU A 109 15.64 -24.08 -9.06
N ALA A 110 15.36 -23.47 -10.20
CA ALA A 110 16.22 -23.55 -11.39
C ALA A 110 17.61 -22.95 -11.16
N ALA A 111 17.73 -21.97 -10.24
CA ALA A 111 18.99 -21.41 -9.77
C ALA A 111 19.70 -22.29 -8.71
N GLY A 112 19.14 -23.45 -8.36
CA GLY A 112 19.73 -24.39 -7.39
C GLY A 112 19.41 -24.09 -5.93
N VAL A 113 18.47 -23.18 -5.64
CA VAL A 113 18.03 -22.87 -4.27
C VAL A 113 17.16 -24.02 -3.74
N ALA A 114 17.37 -24.44 -2.50
CA ALA A 114 16.56 -25.49 -1.86
C ALA A 114 15.08 -25.10 -1.81
N LEU A 115 14.17 -26.08 -1.99
CA LEU A 115 12.71 -25.83 -2.08
C LEU A 115 12.14 -25.00 -0.91
N PRO A 116 12.47 -25.25 0.37
CA PRO A 116 11.96 -24.43 1.47
C PRO A 116 12.36 -22.95 1.34
N VAL A 117 13.63 -22.70 1.07
CA VAL A 117 14.18 -21.35 0.91
C VAL A 117 13.58 -20.66 -0.32
N ALA A 118 13.50 -21.37 -1.44
CA ALA A 118 12.91 -20.86 -2.68
C ALA A 118 11.44 -20.47 -2.50
N ALA A 119 10.65 -21.34 -1.88
CA ALA A 119 9.22 -21.12 -1.68
C ALA A 119 8.96 -19.95 -0.70
N VAL A 120 9.62 -19.93 0.45
CA VAL A 120 9.44 -18.85 1.42
C VAL A 120 9.95 -17.51 0.90
N GLY A 121 11.10 -17.51 0.23
CA GLY A 121 11.63 -16.31 -0.44
C GLY A 121 10.66 -15.76 -1.49
N ALA A 122 10.10 -16.65 -2.33
CA ALA A 122 9.08 -16.29 -3.31
C ALA A 122 7.81 -15.75 -2.67
N MET A 123 7.29 -16.42 -1.64
CA MET A 123 6.08 -16.02 -0.92
C MET A 123 6.22 -14.63 -0.29
N GLY A 124 7.37 -14.34 0.36
CA GLY A 124 7.61 -13.01 0.92
C GLY A 124 7.68 -11.94 -0.17
N PHE A 125 8.35 -12.19 -1.29
CA PHE A 125 8.48 -11.20 -2.36
C PHE A 125 7.18 -10.98 -3.15
N VAL A 126 6.27 -11.95 -3.17
CA VAL A 126 4.95 -11.81 -3.83
C VAL A 126 4.09 -10.78 -3.13
N LEU A 127 4.19 -10.63 -1.82
CA LEU A 127 3.49 -9.60 -1.06
C LEU A 127 4.07 -8.23 -1.44
N SER A 128 3.27 -7.41 -2.12
CA SER A 128 3.70 -6.06 -2.54
C SER A 128 3.55 -5.07 -1.39
N SER A 129 4.33 -3.99 -1.39
CA SER A 129 4.21 -2.96 -0.37
C SER A 129 2.92 -2.17 -0.54
N THR A 130 2.00 -2.37 0.39
CA THR A 130 0.75 -1.63 0.46
C THR A 130 1.03 -0.14 0.66
N ALA A 131 1.97 0.22 1.53
CA ALA A 131 2.33 1.61 1.79
C ALA A 131 2.90 2.32 0.55
N VAL A 132 3.81 1.68 -0.20
CA VAL A 132 4.40 2.27 -1.43
C VAL A 132 3.35 2.43 -2.52
N ILE A 133 2.56 1.38 -2.80
CA ILE A 133 1.58 1.42 -3.89
C ILE A 133 0.50 2.45 -3.59
N MET A 134 -0.01 2.50 -2.36
CA MET A 134 -1.03 3.46 -1.97
C MET A 134 -0.52 4.90 -2.06
N GLN A 135 0.72 5.15 -1.60
CA GLN A 135 1.34 6.47 -1.72
C GLN A 135 1.49 6.91 -3.19
N LEU A 136 1.92 5.99 -4.08
CA LEU A 136 2.05 6.27 -5.51
C LEU A 136 0.69 6.53 -6.16
N LEU A 137 -0.34 5.73 -5.85
CA LEU A 137 -1.70 5.94 -6.34
C LEU A 137 -2.29 7.27 -5.86
N GLU A 138 -1.96 7.69 -4.64
CA GLU A 138 -2.38 8.98 -4.10
C GLU A 138 -1.67 10.14 -4.81
N GLU A 139 -0.35 10.05 -5.03
CA GLU A 139 0.41 11.05 -5.79
C GLU A 139 -0.08 11.19 -7.24
N GLU A 140 -0.57 10.10 -7.84
CA GLU A 140 -1.19 10.09 -9.17
C GLU A 140 -2.67 10.54 -9.15
N GLY A 141 -3.30 10.71 -7.98
CA GLY A 141 -4.73 10.98 -7.84
C GLY A 141 -5.62 9.81 -8.31
N ALA A 142 -5.06 8.59 -8.35
CA ALA A 142 -5.68 7.43 -8.95
C ALA A 142 -6.46 6.53 -7.98
N THR A 143 -6.47 6.81 -6.67
CA THR A 143 -7.10 5.97 -5.64
C THR A 143 -8.59 5.71 -5.87
N ALA A 144 -9.31 6.71 -6.37
CA ALA A 144 -10.75 6.61 -6.67
C ALA A 144 -11.06 6.03 -8.05
N THR A 145 -10.08 5.85 -8.92
CA THR A 145 -10.28 5.28 -10.26
C THR A 145 -10.61 3.79 -10.21
N PRO A 146 -11.27 3.22 -11.24
CA PRO A 146 -11.53 1.77 -11.28
C PRO A 146 -10.27 0.92 -11.18
N GLU A 147 -9.14 1.35 -11.78
CA GLU A 147 -7.87 0.64 -11.72
C GLU A 147 -7.20 0.79 -10.34
N GLY A 148 -7.25 1.96 -9.71
CA GLY A 148 -6.79 2.16 -8.34
C GLY A 148 -7.56 1.29 -7.35
N GLN A 149 -8.88 1.22 -7.48
CA GLN A 149 -9.72 0.35 -6.63
C GLN A 149 -9.43 -1.15 -6.84
N ARG A 150 -9.10 -1.58 -8.07
CA ARG A 150 -8.63 -2.94 -8.34
C ARG A 150 -7.28 -3.21 -7.68
N SER A 151 -6.38 -2.25 -7.73
CA SER A 151 -5.08 -2.34 -7.05
C SER A 151 -5.26 -2.48 -5.54
N ILE A 152 -6.11 -1.66 -4.92
CA ILE A 152 -6.45 -1.76 -3.50
C ILE A 152 -7.05 -3.14 -3.18
N ALA A 153 -7.93 -3.65 -4.04
CA ALA A 153 -8.53 -4.98 -3.83
C ALA A 153 -7.48 -6.11 -3.85
N ILE A 154 -6.46 -6.01 -4.72
CA ILE A 154 -5.35 -6.98 -4.77
C ILE A 154 -4.50 -6.87 -3.50
N LEU A 155 -4.13 -5.66 -3.08
CA LEU A 155 -3.36 -5.41 -1.85
C LEU A 155 -4.06 -6.00 -0.62
N LEU A 156 -5.38 -5.82 -0.50
CA LEU A 156 -6.15 -6.41 0.58
C LEU A 156 -6.04 -7.93 0.63
N LEU A 157 -5.99 -8.59 -0.53
CA LEU A 157 -5.78 -10.03 -0.55
C LEU A 157 -4.34 -10.38 -0.20
N GLU A 158 -3.36 -9.63 -0.69
CA GLU A 158 -1.94 -9.84 -0.35
C GLU A 158 -1.71 -9.69 1.15
N ASP A 159 -2.33 -8.69 1.80
CA ASP A 159 -2.30 -8.51 3.26
C ASP A 159 -2.98 -9.67 4.01
N LEU A 160 -4.10 -10.17 3.50
CA LEU A 160 -4.77 -11.33 4.09
C LEU A 160 -3.95 -12.62 3.90
N ALA A 161 -3.20 -12.72 2.82
CA ALA A 161 -2.40 -13.90 2.49
C ALA A 161 -1.22 -14.12 3.45
N ILE A 162 -0.78 -13.08 4.20
CA ILE A 162 0.33 -13.23 5.16
C ILE A 162 0.03 -14.31 6.21
N VAL A 163 -1.22 -14.44 6.66
CA VAL A 163 -1.62 -15.41 7.69
C VAL A 163 -1.40 -16.87 7.25
N PRO A 164 -1.97 -17.33 6.12
CA PRO A 164 -1.69 -18.68 5.65
C PRO A 164 -0.22 -18.89 5.25
N LEU A 165 0.50 -17.84 4.83
CA LEU A 165 1.93 -17.95 4.52
C LEU A 165 2.77 -18.16 5.78
N LEU A 166 2.51 -17.43 6.86
CA LEU A 166 3.15 -17.65 8.16
C LEU A 166 2.85 -19.04 8.70
N ALA A 167 1.60 -19.50 8.59
CA ALA A 167 1.22 -20.85 8.98
C ALA A 167 1.96 -21.93 8.19
N LEU A 168 2.20 -21.72 6.88
CA LEU A 168 3.02 -22.62 6.05
C LEU A 168 4.49 -22.63 6.50
N VAL A 169 5.06 -21.49 6.86
CA VAL A 169 6.43 -21.39 7.39
C VAL A 169 6.54 -22.14 8.72
N ALA A 170 5.60 -21.93 9.65
CA ALA A 170 5.55 -22.62 10.94
C ALA A 170 5.42 -24.15 10.76
N LEU A 171 4.52 -24.60 9.87
CA LEU A 171 4.35 -26.02 9.55
C LEU A 171 5.64 -26.62 8.98
N TRP A 172 6.32 -25.92 8.10
CA TRP A 172 7.57 -26.38 7.48
C TRP A 172 8.71 -26.46 8.51
N GLY A 173 8.81 -25.49 9.41
CA GLY A 173 9.72 -25.53 10.54
C GLY A 173 9.45 -26.73 11.46
N ALA A 174 8.18 -26.99 11.81
CA ALA A 174 7.78 -28.10 12.65
C ALA A 174 8.06 -29.48 12.03
N LEU A 175 7.92 -29.63 10.71
CA LEU A 175 8.21 -30.88 9.99
C LEU A 175 9.71 -31.20 9.96
N ASN A 176 10.57 -30.22 10.09
CA ASN A 176 12.04 -30.39 10.01
C ASN A 176 12.75 -30.27 11.37
N SER A 177 12.04 -29.94 12.45
CA SER A 177 12.58 -29.91 13.82
C SER A 177 12.26 -31.22 14.55
N PRO A 178 13.20 -31.76 15.39
CA PRO A 178 12.88 -32.88 16.27
C PRO A 178 11.74 -32.51 17.22
N ALA A 179 10.83 -33.44 17.42
CA ALA A 179 9.59 -33.32 18.17
C ALA A 179 9.79 -32.75 19.59
N ASP A 180 9.54 -31.48 19.82
CA ASP A 180 9.27 -30.86 21.13
C ASP A 180 8.76 -29.41 21.02
N VAL A 181 8.05 -29.06 19.94
CA VAL A 181 7.41 -27.75 19.86
C VAL A 181 5.91 -27.96 20.04
N ASP A 182 5.36 -27.41 21.13
CA ASP A 182 3.92 -27.19 21.32
C ASP A 182 3.40 -26.26 20.18
N THR A 183 3.20 -26.82 19.01
CA THR A 183 2.63 -26.08 17.89
C THR A 183 1.12 -26.13 17.97
N THR A 184 0.51 -24.99 18.20
CA THR A 184 -0.95 -24.85 18.00
C THR A 184 -1.30 -25.35 16.60
N PRO A 185 -2.33 -26.19 16.44
CA PRO A 185 -2.71 -26.66 15.12
C PRO A 185 -3.07 -25.49 14.19
N VAL A 186 -2.56 -25.49 12.96
CA VAL A 186 -2.77 -24.44 11.94
C VAL A 186 -4.24 -24.04 11.78
N TRP A 187 -5.17 -25.02 11.89
CA TRP A 187 -6.60 -24.74 11.83
C TRP A 187 -7.10 -23.87 12.99
N GLN A 188 -6.45 -23.95 14.18
CA GLN A 188 -6.80 -23.07 15.32
C GLN A 188 -6.34 -21.64 15.07
N GLU A 189 -5.15 -21.43 14.52
CA GLU A 189 -4.68 -20.08 14.14
C GLU A 189 -5.60 -19.45 13.10
N ILE A 190 -5.98 -20.19 12.06
CA ILE A 190 -6.96 -19.74 11.07
C ILE A 190 -8.32 -19.45 11.72
N ALA A 191 -8.80 -20.32 12.61
CA ALA A 191 -10.07 -20.12 13.31
C ALA A 191 -10.04 -18.85 14.21
N ILE A 192 -8.94 -18.61 14.93
CA ILE A 192 -8.73 -17.41 15.75
C ILE A 192 -8.71 -16.17 14.88
N ALA A 193 -7.99 -16.18 13.76
CA ALA A 193 -7.92 -15.07 12.81
C ALA A 193 -9.31 -14.73 12.22
N LEU A 194 -10.06 -15.75 11.79
CA LEU A 194 -11.44 -15.59 11.28
C LEU A 194 -12.41 -15.12 12.37
N ALA A 195 -12.29 -15.64 13.58
CA ALA A 195 -13.09 -15.19 14.72
C ALA A 195 -12.78 -13.73 15.07
N GLY A 196 -11.50 -13.33 15.10
CA GLY A 196 -11.09 -11.96 15.31
C GLY A 196 -11.64 -11.01 14.24
N LEU A 197 -11.55 -11.41 12.98
CA LEU A 197 -12.15 -10.66 11.86
C LEU A 197 -13.66 -10.49 12.05
N ALA A 198 -14.37 -11.56 12.40
CA ALA A 198 -15.81 -11.51 12.65
C ALA A 198 -16.16 -10.59 13.84
N VAL A 199 -15.39 -10.65 14.92
CA VAL A 199 -15.56 -9.78 16.09
C VAL A 199 -15.33 -8.30 15.71
N LEU A 200 -14.29 -7.99 14.94
CA LEU A 200 -14.03 -6.63 14.49
C LEU A 200 -15.18 -6.10 13.62
N LEU A 201 -15.66 -6.89 12.66
CA LEU A 201 -16.79 -6.52 11.81
C LEU A 201 -18.07 -6.32 12.62
N ALA A 202 -18.34 -7.18 13.59
CA ALA A 202 -19.48 -7.07 14.49
C ALA A 202 -19.38 -5.81 15.37
N ALA A 203 -18.25 -5.59 16.00
CA ALA A 203 -18.00 -4.39 16.81
C ALA A 203 -18.14 -3.10 15.97
N GLY A 204 -17.58 -3.09 14.76
CA GLY A 204 -17.71 -1.99 13.82
C GLY A 204 -19.16 -1.69 13.47
N ARG A 205 -19.95 -2.72 13.19
CA ARG A 205 -21.36 -2.58 12.78
C ARG A 205 -22.27 -2.07 13.89
N TRP A 206 -22.02 -2.51 15.14
CA TRP A 206 -22.99 -2.28 16.24
C TRP A 206 -22.47 -1.35 17.33
N LEU A 207 -21.15 -1.24 17.53
CA LEU A 207 -20.57 -0.51 18.64
C LEU A 207 -20.02 0.88 18.25
N LEU A 208 -19.47 1.04 17.03
CA LEU A 208 -18.79 2.31 16.68
C LEU A 208 -19.74 3.50 16.59
N ASP A 209 -20.89 3.36 15.93
CA ASP A 209 -21.85 4.45 15.80
C ASP A 209 -22.39 4.96 17.16
N PRO A 210 -22.88 4.10 18.10
CA PRO A 210 -23.28 4.57 19.42
C PRO A 210 -22.11 5.13 20.23
N PHE A 211 -20.91 4.58 20.10
CA PHE A 211 -19.70 5.08 20.74
C PHE A 211 -19.41 6.52 20.32
N PHE A 212 -19.32 6.79 19.01
CA PHE A 212 -19.06 8.15 18.52
C PHE A 212 -20.18 9.13 18.83
N ARG A 213 -21.45 8.69 18.82
CA ARG A 213 -22.57 9.55 19.28
C ARG A 213 -22.46 9.94 20.74
N LEU A 214 -22.00 9.01 21.59
CA LEU A 214 -21.78 9.29 23.02
C LEU A 214 -20.66 10.32 23.21
N ILE A 215 -19.53 10.12 22.53
CA ILE A 215 -18.37 11.00 22.60
C ILE A 215 -18.68 12.40 22.04
N ALA A 216 -19.42 12.49 20.94
CA ALA A 216 -19.83 13.77 20.34
C ALA A 216 -20.68 14.64 21.27
N ARG A 217 -21.40 14.06 22.25
CA ARG A 217 -22.16 14.80 23.27
C ARG A 217 -21.25 15.59 24.21
N ALA A 218 -19.99 15.16 24.38
CA ALA A 218 -19.03 15.87 25.23
C ALA A 218 -18.60 17.24 24.67
N ARG A 219 -18.87 17.51 23.37
CA ARG A 219 -18.54 18.78 22.67
C ARG A 219 -17.06 19.18 22.77
N ALA A 220 -16.17 18.24 23.05
CA ALA A 220 -14.73 18.42 23.12
C ALA A 220 -14.08 17.79 21.90
N ARG A 221 -13.44 18.60 21.05
CA ARG A 221 -12.84 18.17 19.79
C ARG A 221 -11.68 17.19 20.05
N GLU A 222 -10.87 17.49 21.06
CA GLU A 222 -9.72 16.67 21.46
C GLU A 222 -10.13 15.27 21.89
N VAL A 223 -11.28 15.13 22.55
CA VAL A 223 -11.81 13.83 22.97
C VAL A 223 -12.29 13.01 21.76
N LEU A 224 -12.85 13.68 20.75
CA LEU A 224 -13.28 13.00 19.53
C LEU A 224 -12.07 12.49 18.71
N THR A 225 -11.02 13.31 18.58
CA THR A 225 -9.74 12.91 17.96
C THR A 225 -9.10 11.73 18.71
N ALA A 226 -9.06 11.79 20.05
CA ALA A 226 -8.55 10.69 20.87
C ALA A 226 -9.38 9.41 20.69
N ALA A 227 -10.71 9.53 20.59
CA ALA A 227 -11.60 8.39 20.32
C ALA A 227 -11.36 7.80 18.93
N ALA A 228 -11.11 8.63 17.92
CA ALA A 228 -10.74 8.18 16.58
C ALA A 228 -9.44 7.37 16.59
N LEU A 229 -8.39 7.91 17.21
CA LEU A 229 -7.12 7.23 17.35
C LEU A 229 -7.26 5.94 18.16
N LEU A 230 -8.06 5.93 19.23
CA LEU A 230 -8.33 4.73 20.01
C LEU A 230 -8.98 3.62 19.17
N VAL A 231 -9.94 3.96 18.32
CA VAL A 231 -10.60 2.97 17.44
C VAL A 231 -9.61 2.44 16.41
N VAL A 232 -8.81 3.32 15.78
CA VAL A 232 -7.82 2.92 14.77
C VAL A 232 -6.76 2.02 15.38
N LEU A 233 -6.08 2.50 16.43
CA LEU A 233 -4.98 1.78 17.06
C LEU A 233 -5.49 0.53 17.80
N GLY A 234 -6.68 0.61 18.42
CA GLY A 234 -7.30 -0.52 19.09
C GLY A 234 -7.66 -1.64 18.13
N SER A 235 -8.22 -1.32 16.95
CA SER A 235 -8.50 -2.32 15.92
C SER A 235 -7.22 -2.91 15.32
N ALA A 236 -6.18 -2.11 15.15
CA ALA A 236 -4.87 -2.57 14.68
C ALA A 236 -4.24 -3.57 15.66
N VAL A 237 -4.14 -3.20 16.95
CA VAL A 237 -3.60 -4.07 18.01
C VAL A 237 -4.45 -5.33 18.20
N PHE A 238 -5.78 -5.19 18.14
CA PHE A 238 -6.67 -6.34 18.23
C PHE A 238 -6.43 -7.33 17.08
N MET A 239 -6.31 -6.86 15.85
CA MET A 239 -6.03 -7.72 14.69
C MET A 239 -4.64 -8.37 14.80
N GLN A 240 -3.64 -7.64 15.28
CA GLN A 240 -2.31 -8.19 15.54
C GLN A 240 -2.36 -9.32 16.59
N SER A 241 -3.15 -9.17 17.63
CA SER A 241 -3.27 -10.19 18.69
C SER A 241 -3.90 -11.51 18.21
N VAL A 242 -4.61 -11.50 17.10
CA VAL A 242 -5.20 -12.69 16.46
C VAL A 242 -4.40 -13.18 15.25
N GLY A 243 -3.17 -12.70 15.07
CA GLY A 243 -2.26 -13.13 14.00
C GLY A 243 -2.49 -12.45 12.65
N LEU A 244 -3.30 -11.39 12.59
CA LEU A 244 -3.56 -10.61 11.38
C LEU A 244 -2.73 -9.32 11.36
N SER A 245 -2.63 -8.64 10.20
CA SER A 245 -1.87 -7.40 10.13
C SER A 245 -2.59 -6.23 10.83
N MET A 246 -1.82 -5.36 11.51
CA MET A 246 -2.31 -4.10 12.09
C MET A 246 -2.94 -3.22 11.00
N ALA A 247 -2.33 -3.20 9.83
CA ALA A 247 -2.75 -2.47 8.65
C ALA A 247 -4.16 -2.85 8.21
N MET A 248 -4.45 -4.15 8.14
CA MET A 248 -5.78 -4.67 7.81
C MET A 248 -6.82 -4.29 8.87
N GLY A 249 -6.45 -4.33 10.16
CA GLY A 249 -7.33 -3.90 11.26
C GLY A 249 -7.77 -2.45 11.13
N ALA A 250 -6.82 -1.57 10.89
CA ALA A 250 -7.07 -0.14 10.68
C ALA A 250 -7.89 0.13 9.42
N PHE A 251 -7.57 -0.53 8.30
CA PHE A 251 -8.33 -0.42 7.07
C PHE A 251 -9.79 -0.82 7.25
N LEU A 252 -10.05 -1.97 7.86
CA LEU A 252 -11.41 -2.44 8.12
C LEU A 252 -12.18 -1.52 9.06
N ALA A 253 -11.53 -0.99 10.11
CA ALA A 253 -12.15 0.02 10.99
C ALA A 253 -12.54 1.28 10.19
N GLY A 254 -11.68 1.73 9.27
CA GLY A 254 -11.98 2.83 8.36
C GLY A 254 -13.18 2.53 7.45
N VAL A 255 -13.22 1.35 6.83
CA VAL A 255 -14.35 0.89 5.99
C VAL A 255 -15.66 0.88 6.78
N LEU A 256 -15.65 0.37 8.01
CA LEU A 256 -16.83 0.31 8.87
C LEU A 256 -17.34 1.70 9.26
N LEU A 257 -16.43 2.68 9.38
CA LEU A 257 -16.76 4.09 9.67
C LEU A 257 -17.01 4.92 8.41
N SER A 258 -16.80 4.38 7.21
CA SER A 258 -16.98 5.11 5.94
C SER A 258 -18.41 5.59 5.68
N GLU A 259 -19.41 4.92 6.28
CA GLU A 259 -20.83 5.29 6.24
C GLU A 259 -21.27 6.08 7.49
N SER A 260 -20.37 6.33 8.45
CA SER A 260 -20.66 7.10 9.65
C SER A 260 -20.80 8.60 9.35
N ASN A 261 -21.68 9.28 10.10
CA ASN A 261 -21.83 10.74 10.03
C ASN A 261 -20.57 11.49 10.47
N PHE A 262 -19.65 10.84 11.17
CA PHE A 262 -18.40 11.38 11.67
C PHE A 262 -17.23 11.25 10.70
N ARG A 263 -17.40 10.58 9.56
CA ARG A 263 -16.34 10.25 8.60
C ARG A 263 -15.42 11.43 8.30
N HIS A 264 -15.95 12.55 7.84
CA HIS A 264 -15.14 13.71 7.43
C HIS A 264 -14.38 14.36 8.59
N GLN A 265 -14.93 14.29 9.80
CA GLN A 265 -14.25 14.81 10.98
C GLN A 265 -13.10 13.87 11.39
N LEU A 266 -13.33 12.55 11.37
CA LEU A 266 -12.31 11.54 11.67
C LEU A 266 -11.14 11.63 10.67
N GLU A 267 -11.45 11.79 9.39
CA GLU A 267 -10.47 12.00 8.32
C GLU A 267 -9.60 13.24 8.62
N ALA A 268 -10.23 14.40 8.86
CA ALA A 268 -9.52 15.65 9.14
C ALA A 268 -8.68 15.61 10.43
N ASP A 269 -9.11 14.85 11.44
CA ASP A 269 -8.42 14.73 12.72
C ASP A 269 -7.22 13.77 12.67
N VAL A 270 -7.25 12.74 11.79
CA VAL A 270 -6.18 11.74 11.66
C VAL A 270 -5.13 12.14 10.61
N GLU A 271 -5.53 12.87 9.57
CA GLU A 271 -4.69 13.28 8.43
C GLU A 271 -3.31 13.86 8.81
N PRO A 272 -3.17 14.78 9.80
CA PRO A 272 -1.88 15.35 10.16
C PRO A 272 -0.88 14.31 10.69
N PHE A 273 -1.37 13.32 11.43
CA PHE A 273 -0.53 12.26 11.99
C PHE A 273 -0.08 11.28 10.90
N ARG A 274 -0.96 10.96 9.96
CA ARG A 274 -0.70 10.08 8.82
C ARG A 274 0.56 10.48 8.05
N GLY A 275 0.61 11.73 7.60
CA GLY A 275 1.69 12.20 6.72
C GLY A 275 3.07 12.13 7.38
N ILE A 276 3.16 12.52 8.66
CA ILE A 276 4.42 12.52 9.41
C ILE A 276 4.88 11.09 9.68
N LEU A 277 3.99 10.23 10.18
CA LEU A 277 4.34 8.87 10.57
C LEU A 277 4.61 7.97 9.36
N LEU A 278 3.90 8.17 8.24
CA LEU A 278 4.20 7.46 6.99
C LEU A 278 5.58 7.85 6.44
N GLY A 279 5.94 9.14 6.51
CA GLY A 279 7.27 9.59 6.17
C GLY A 279 8.34 8.95 7.06
N LEU A 280 8.08 8.86 8.37
CA LEU A 280 8.95 8.17 9.33
C LEU A 280 9.13 6.68 8.99
N PHE A 281 8.05 6.00 8.57
CA PHE A 281 8.09 4.61 8.12
C PHE A 281 9.08 4.42 6.96
N PHE A 282 8.94 5.20 5.89
CA PHE A 282 9.85 5.07 4.75
C PHE A 282 11.29 5.46 5.09
N LEU A 283 11.51 6.44 5.98
CA LEU A 283 12.84 6.74 6.51
C LEU A 283 13.44 5.53 7.23
N SER A 284 12.66 4.88 8.12
CA SER A 284 13.10 3.71 8.88
C SER A 284 13.43 2.52 7.97
N VAL A 285 12.61 2.27 6.95
CA VAL A 285 12.89 1.24 5.92
C VAL A 285 14.19 1.57 5.16
N GLY A 286 14.41 2.84 4.81
CA GLY A 286 15.66 3.26 4.18
C GLY A 286 16.89 3.04 5.06
N MET A 287 16.78 3.31 6.38
CA MET A 287 17.86 3.07 7.35
C MET A 287 18.17 1.56 7.55
N SER A 288 17.18 0.70 7.37
CA SER A 288 17.32 -0.76 7.55
C SER A 288 18.10 -1.45 6.43
N LEU A 289 18.45 -0.73 5.35
CA LEU A 289 19.23 -1.29 4.23
C LEU A 289 20.70 -1.47 4.63
N ASP A 290 21.14 -2.72 4.84
CA ASP A 290 22.54 -3.03 5.13
C ASP A 290 23.40 -2.95 3.85
N LEU A 291 24.11 -1.82 3.70
CA LEU A 291 25.00 -1.59 2.57
C LEU A 291 26.23 -2.51 2.57
N ARG A 292 26.64 -3.10 3.70
CA ARG A 292 27.77 -4.05 3.76
C ARG A 292 27.38 -5.34 3.03
N ILE A 293 26.20 -5.88 3.36
CA ILE A 293 25.66 -7.07 2.68
C ILE A 293 25.45 -6.79 1.19
N VAL A 294 24.91 -5.61 0.85
CA VAL A 294 24.74 -5.21 -0.55
C VAL A 294 26.10 -5.15 -1.29
N ALA A 295 27.15 -4.66 -0.63
CA ALA A 295 28.48 -4.57 -1.24
C ALA A 295 29.18 -5.94 -1.36
N GLU A 296 29.07 -6.78 -0.33
CA GLU A 296 29.67 -8.13 -0.32
C GLU A 296 28.99 -9.05 -1.33
N GLU A 297 27.65 -9.01 -1.40
CA GLU A 297 26.82 -9.91 -2.20
C GLU A 297 26.15 -9.18 -3.40
N TRP A 298 26.78 -8.13 -3.93
CA TRP A 298 26.17 -7.25 -4.91
C TRP A 298 25.61 -8.00 -6.15
N ARG A 299 26.28 -9.10 -6.59
CA ARG A 299 25.80 -9.90 -7.72
C ARG A 299 24.52 -10.63 -7.39
N LEU A 300 24.44 -11.22 -6.20
CA LEU A 300 23.23 -11.91 -5.71
C LEU A 300 22.10 -10.93 -5.47
N VAL A 301 22.38 -9.81 -4.83
CA VAL A 301 21.36 -8.77 -4.52
C VAL A 301 20.83 -8.16 -5.80
N LEU A 302 21.68 -7.62 -6.67
CA LEU A 302 21.22 -6.99 -7.92
C LEU A 302 20.61 -8.00 -8.90
N GLY A 303 21.20 -9.17 -9.02
CA GLY A 303 20.65 -10.27 -9.81
C GLY A 303 19.30 -10.73 -9.26
N GLY A 304 19.16 -10.83 -7.94
CA GLY A 304 17.92 -11.16 -7.25
C GLY A 304 16.84 -10.09 -7.49
N VAL A 305 17.16 -8.80 -7.29
CA VAL A 305 16.24 -7.69 -7.56
C VAL A 305 15.72 -7.76 -8.99
N ALA A 306 16.64 -7.85 -9.96
CA ALA A 306 16.27 -7.90 -11.38
C ALA A 306 15.41 -9.14 -11.69
N THR A 307 15.83 -10.32 -11.23
CA THR A 307 15.12 -11.58 -11.48
C THR A 307 13.73 -11.58 -10.83
N PHE A 308 13.64 -11.24 -9.53
CA PHE A 308 12.36 -11.24 -8.84
C PHE A 308 11.40 -10.21 -9.40
N MET A 309 11.86 -8.96 -9.67
CA MET A 309 11.00 -7.94 -10.26
C MET A 309 10.53 -8.33 -11.67
N VAL A 310 11.40 -8.85 -12.53
CA VAL A 310 11.04 -9.25 -13.90
C VAL A 310 10.08 -10.45 -13.89
N VAL A 311 10.37 -11.48 -13.10
CA VAL A 311 9.53 -12.68 -13.03
C VAL A 311 8.15 -12.35 -12.46
N LYS A 312 8.11 -11.57 -11.38
CA LYS A 312 6.85 -11.09 -10.80
C LYS A 312 6.10 -10.21 -11.80
N ALA A 313 6.79 -9.29 -12.49
CA ALA A 313 6.21 -8.44 -13.53
C ALA A 313 5.57 -9.28 -14.66
N VAL A 314 6.23 -10.31 -15.14
CA VAL A 314 5.68 -11.23 -16.15
C VAL A 314 4.41 -11.91 -15.60
N GLY A 315 4.46 -12.45 -14.39
CA GLY A 315 3.29 -13.09 -13.76
C GLY A 315 2.09 -12.15 -13.65
N ILE A 316 2.31 -10.93 -13.13
CA ILE A 316 1.28 -9.90 -12.99
C ILE A 316 0.71 -9.51 -14.35
N TYR A 317 1.58 -9.26 -15.34
CA TYR A 317 1.15 -8.87 -16.68
C TYR A 317 0.29 -9.96 -17.33
N VAL A 318 0.71 -11.22 -17.26
CA VAL A 318 -0.05 -12.35 -17.80
C VAL A 318 -1.41 -12.47 -17.13
N VAL A 319 -1.47 -12.43 -15.80
CA VAL A 319 -2.74 -12.48 -15.05
C VAL A 319 -3.65 -11.30 -15.40
N ALA A 320 -3.10 -10.08 -15.50
CA ALA A 320 -3.87 -8.90 -15.88
C ALA A 320 -4.46 -9.04 -17.30
N ARG A 321 -3.67 -9.54 -18.25
CA ARG A 321 -4.12 -9.76 -19.64
C ARG A 321 -5.16 -10.87 -19.75
N LEU A 322 -5.01 -11.96 -19.01
CA LEU A 322 -6.01 -13.03 -18.92
C LEU A 322 -7.32 -12.52 -18.30
N ALA A 323 -7.24 -11.57 -17.36
CA ALA A 323 -8.38 -10.88 -16.79
C ALA A 323 -8.94 -9.77 -17.68
N ARG A 324 -8.54 -9.72 -18.96
CA ARG A 324 -9.01 -8.78 -19.99
C ARG A 324 -8.67 -7.30 -19.72
N ALA A 325 -7.65 -7.00 -18.91
CA ALA A 325 -7.13 -5.66 -18.83
C ALA A 325 -6.50 -5.24 -20.17
N ASP A 326 -6.60 -3.98 -20.54
CA ASP A 326 -5.90 -3.46 -21.72
C ASP A 326 -4.37 -3.47 -21.48
N HIS A 327 -3.58 -3.19 -22.52
CA HIS A 327 -2.13 -3.19 -22.41
C HIS A 327 -1.62 -2.11 -21.45
N ALA A 328 -2.21 -0.93 -21.47
CA ALA A 328 -1.78 0.21 -20.66
C ALA A 328 -2.05 -0.02 -19.17
N ALA A 329 -3.25 -0.50 -18.81
CA ALA A 329 -3.62 -0.87 -17.45
C ALA A 329 -2.80 -2.06 -16.93
N ALA A 330 -2.61 -3.10 -17.76
CA ALA A 330 -1.79 -4.25 -17.39
C ALA A 330 -0.33 -3.85 -17.13
N ALA A 331 0.27 -3.03 -18.00
CA ALA A 331 1.63 -2.55 -17.86
C ALA A 331 1.79 -1.64 -16.61
N HIS A 332 0.82 -0.76 -16.36
CA HIS A 332 0.85 0.12 -15.18
C HIS A 332 0.75 -0.69 -13.88
N ARG A 333 -0.20 -1.62 -13.79
CA ARG A 333 -0.32 -2.53 -12.64
C ARG A 333 0.95 -3.32 -12.42
N THR A 334 1.56 -3.83 -13.51
CA THR A 334 2.83 -4.55 -13.47
C THR A 334 3.93 -3.70 -12.85
N ALA A 335 4.08 -2.44 -13.27
CA ALA A 335 5.09 -1.54 -12.73
C ALA A 335 4.88 -1.22 -11.25
N LEU A 336 3.61 -1.05 -10.82
CA LEU A 336 3.26 -0.80 -9.42
C LEU A 336 3.56 -1.99 -8.51
N PHE A 337 3.23 -3.21 -8.95
CA PHE A 337 3.23 -4.41 -8.11
C PHE A 337 4.49 -5.26 -8.25
N ALA A 338 5.44 -4.95 -9.13
CA ALA A 338 6.64 -5.75 -9.36
C ALA A 338 7.63 -5.79 -8.18
N GLN A 339 7.40 -5.03 -7.15
CA GLN A 339 8.21 -4.94 -5.93
C GLN A 339 7.79 -5.95 -4.85
N GLY A 340 8.68 -6.21 -3.87
CA GLY A 340 8.33 -6.84 -2.60
C GLY A 340 7.73 -5.82 -1.63
N GLY A 341 7.23 -6.28 -0.49
CA GLY A 341 6.61 -5.44 0.53
C GLY A 341 7.12 -5.68 1.94
N GLU A 342 6.67 -4.85 2.87
CA GLU A 342 7.05 -4.86 4.29
C GLU A 342 6.75 -6.19 4.99
N PHE A 343 5.71 -6.91 4.58
CA PHE A 343 5.36 -8.21 5.16
C PHE A 343 6.39 -9.30 4.83
N ALA A 344 7.23 -9.11 3.82
CA ALA A 344 8.35 -9.99 3.55
C ALA A 344 9.31 -10.07 4.74
N PHE A 345 9.57 -8.96 5.44
CA PHE A 345 10.45 -8.95 6.61
C PHE A 345 9.92 -9.83 7.73
N VAL A 346 8.61 -9.76 8.00
CA VAL A 346 7.95 -10.61 9.01
C VAL A 346 8.03 -12.07 8.62
N LEU A 347 7.77 -12.40 7.35
CA LEU A 347 7.84 -13.77 6.85
C LEU A 347 9.28 -14.33 6.89
N TYR A 348 10.28 -13.51 6.54
CA TYR A 348 11.70 -13.91 6.56
C TYR A 348 12.24 -14.05 7.98
N ALA A 349 11.81 -13.20 8.93
CA ALA A 349 12.10 -13.36 10.34
C ALA A 349 11.53 -14.67 10.89
N ALA A 350 10.25 -14.97 10.57
CA ALA A 350 9.63 -16.24 10.94
C ALA A 350 10.36 -17.44 10.31
N ALA A 351 10.80 -17.34 9.05
CA ALA A 351 11.56 -18.38 8.37
C ALA A 351 12.94 -18.59 9.01
N THR A 352 13.57 -17.53 9.49
CA THR A 352 14.85 -17.61 10.22
C THR A 352 14.65 -18.29 11.59
N ALA A 353 13.61 -17.91 12.32
CA ALA A 353 13.24 -18.56 13.59
C ALA A 353 12.89 -20.04 13.42
N ALA A 354 12.28 -20.41 12.28
CA ALA A 354 11.96 -21.79 11.92
C ALA A 354 13.16 -22.58 11.33
N GLY A 355 14.36 -21.98 11.25
CA GLY A 355 15.56 -22.62 10.71
C GLY A 355 15.54 -22.86 9.20
N ILE A 356 14.61 -22.24 8.45
CA ILE A 356 14.52 -22.32 6.98
C ILE A 356 15.53 -21.39 6.33
N PHE A 357 15.68 -20.16 6.88
CA PHE A 357 16.68 -19.18 6.47
C PHE A 357 17.83 -19.15 7.49
N ASP A 358 19.05 -18.96 7.02
CA ASP A 358 20.13 -18.43 7.85
C ASP A 358 20.07 -16.88 7.88
N ALA A 359 20.82 -16.27 8.79
CA ALA A 359 20.85 -14.82 8.95
C ALA A 359 21.29 -14.11 7.65
N ARG A 360 22.20 -14.71 6.87
CA ARG A 360 22.70 -14.16 5.61
C ARG A 360 21.63 -14.19 4.53
N ALA A 361 20.89 -15.29 4.36
CA ALA A 361 19.79 -15.39 3.40
C ALA A 361 18.68 -14.39 3.73
N SER A 362 18.30 -14.27 5.00
CA SER A 362 17.32 -13.30 5.48
C SER A 362 17.72 -11.85 5.14
N ALA A 363 18.97 -11.50 5.40
CA ALA A 363 19.49 -10.16 5.12
C ALA A 363 19.57 -9.85 3.61
N ILE A 364 20.02 -10.83 2.78
CA ILE A 364 20.03 -10.68 1.31
C ILE A 364 18.61 -10.50 0.78
N MET A 365 17.66 -11.33 1.22
CA MET A 365 16.28 -11.24 0.77
C MET A 365 15.62 -9.92 1.21
N SER A 366 15.91 -9.45 2.42
CA SER A 366 15.46 -8.13 2.91
C SER A 366 16.03 -6.99 2.07
N ALA A 367 17.32 -7.03 1.72
CA ALA A 367 17.94 -6.05 0.85
C ALA A 367 17.30 -6.04 -0.55
N ILE A 368 16.98 -7.22 -1.12
CA ILE A 368 16.27 -7.34 -2.41
C ILE A 368 14.89 -6.65 -2.32
N VAL A 369 14.15 -6.87 -1.24
CA VAL A 369 12.84 -6.23 -1.03
C VAL A 369 12.98 -4.71 -0.97
N ILE A 370 13.87 -4.17 -0.11
CA ILE A 370 14.07 -2.72 0.04
C ILE A 370 14.48 -2.08 -1.29
N LEU A 371 15.43 -2.67 -1.99
CA LEU A 371 15.88 -2.14 -3.29
C LEU A 371 14.77 -2.21 -4.34
N SER A 372 13.93 -3.25 -4.35
CA SER A 372 12.79 -3.33 -5.26
C SER A 372 11.75 -2.24 -4.98
N MET A 373 11.50 -1.92 -3.70
CA MET A 373 10.64 -0.80 -3.29
C MET A 373 11.21 0.54 -3.78
N ALA A 374 12.52 0.76 -3.59
CA ALA A 374 13.22 1.96 -4.03
C ALA A 374 13.24 2.13 -5.56
N LEU A 375 13.29 1.04 -6.31
CA LEU A 375 13.30 1.07 -7.78
C LEU A 375 11.91 1.33 -8.38
N THR A 376 10.83 1.07 -7.67
CA THR A 376 9.46 1.16 -8.21
C THR A 376 9.11 2.56 -8.73
N PRO A 377 9.36 3.68 -8.03
CA PRO A 377 9.13 5.02 -8.58
C PRO A 377 9.95 5.29 -9.86
N ILE A 378 11.17 4.75 -9.94
CA ILE A 378 12.03 4.88 -11.13
C ILE A 378 11.42 4.10 -12.31
N VAL A 379 10.94 2.89 -12.07
CA VAL A 379 10.27 2.07 -13.10
C VAL A 379 9.02 2.78 -13.63
N LEU A 380 8.21 3.38 -12.75
CA LEU A 380 7.03 4.15 -13.14
C LEU A 380 7.41 5.40 -13.92
N LEU A 381 8.46 6.13 -13.50
CA LEU A 381 8.95 7.29 -14.23
C LEU A 381 9.43 6.92 -15.64
N VAL A 382 10.20 5.84 -15.77
CA VAL A 382 10.63 5.32 -17.09
C VAL A 382 9.43 4.92 -17.92
N GLN A 383 8.49 4.19 -17.33
CA GLN A 383 7.26 3.78 -18.01
C GLN A 383 6.44 4.97 -18.50
N SER A 384 6.27 6.01 -17.67
CA SER A 384 5.51 7.21 -18.04
C SER A 384 6.16 7.96 -19.23
N ARG A 385 7.50 7.98 -19.30
CA ARG A 385 8.22 8.58 -20.43
C ARG A 385 8.19 7.75 -21.71
N LEU A 386 8.07 6.41 -21.58
CA LEU A 386 7.97 5.50 -22.72
C LEU A 386 6.54 5.40 -23.26
N ARG A 387 5.53 5.72 -22.44
CA ARG A 387 4.14 5.80 -22.90
C ARG A 387 4.04 6.94 -23.91
N ARG A 388 3.72 6.61 -25.15
CA ARG A 388 3.22 7.61 -26.10
C ARG A 388 1.91 8.14 -25.52
N PRO A 389 1.71 9.47 -25.44
CA PRO A 389 0.41 9.99 -25.08
C PRO A 389 -0.61 9.35 -26.04
N ALA A 390 -1.65 8.73 -25.49
CA ALA A 390 -2.76 8.28 -26.32
C ALA A 390 -3.21 9.52 -27.08
N THR A 391 -3.12 9.47 -28.39
CA THR A 391 -3.73 10.52 -29.24
C THR A 391 -5.22 10.41 -28.97
N VAL A 392 -5.70 11.31 -28.11
CA VAL A 392 -7.13 11.42 -27.87
C VAL A 392 -7.70 11.81 -29.24
N SER A 393 -8.51 10.94 -29.84
CA SER A 393 -9.16 11.26 -31.09
C SER A 393 -10.10 12.43 -30.82
N LEU A 394 -9.83 13.54 -31.46
CA LEU A 394 -10.67 14.74 -31.46
C LEU A 394 -11.74 14.65 -32.55
N ASP A 395 -11.89 13.48 -33.21
CA ASP A 395 -12.92 13.27 -34.23
C ASP A 395 -14.32 13.49 -33.65
N GLY A 396 -15.07 14.40 -34.24
CA GLY A 396 -16.40 14.78 -33.78
C GLY A 396 -16.43 15.79 -32.61
N ILE A 397 -15.30 16.41 -32.29
CA ILE A 397 -15.23 17.51 -31.30
C ILE A 397 -15.00 18.81 -32.04
N ASP A 398 -15.93 19.76 -31.84
CA ASP A 398 -15.84 21.08 -32.42
C ASP A 398 -14.77 21.90 -31.65
N GLU A 399 -13.95 22.62 -32.41
CA GLU A 399 -13.07 23.62 -31.83
C GLU A 399 -13.89 24.78 -31.25
N ALA A 400 -13.42 25.37 -30.15
CA ALA A 400 -14.08 26.50 -29.47
C ALA A 400 -14.00 27.79 -30.29
N VAL A 401 -14.41 27.73 -31.58
CA VAL A 401 -14.37 28.84 -32.50
C VAL A 401 -15.81 29.20 -32.92
N GLY A 402 -16.13 30.48 -32.83
CA GLY A 402 -17.45 30.97 -33.29
C GLY A 402 -18.61 30.62 -32.34
N LEU A 403 -18.36 30.53 -31.06
CA LEU A 403 -19.38 30.30 -30.03
C LEU A 403 -20.51 31.32 -30.11
N ARG A 404 -21.75 30.86 -30.21
CA ARG A 404 -22.94 31.72 -30.44
C ARG A 404 -23.98 31.64 -29.33
N GLY A 405 -23.73 30.87 -28.26
CA GLY A 405 -24.68 30.72 -27.16
C GLY A 405 -24.84 31.99 -26.31
N GLN A 406 -26.04 32.19 -25.77
CA GLN A 406 -26.32 33.29 -24.82
C GLN A 406 -25.61 33.10 -23.48
N VAL A 407 -25.31 31.86 -23.11
CA VAL A 407 -24.61 31.49 -21.88
C VAL A 407 -23.43 30.60 -22.23
N LEU A 408 -22.25 30.93 -21.69
CA LEU A 408 -21.03 30.16 -21.83
C LEU A 408 -20.73 29.42 -20.52
N PHE A 409 -20.63 28.10 -20.58
CA PHE A 409 -20.09 27.28 -19.50
C PHE A 409 -18.62 26.96 -19.77
N ILE A 410 -17.77 27.19 -18.78
CA ILE A 410 -16.37 26.76 -18.80
C ILE A 410 -16.25 25.60 -17.82
N GLY A 411 -16.11 24.37 -18.35
CA GLY A 411 -16.14 23.11 -17.61
C GLY A 411 -17.56 22.52 -17.51
N PHE A 412 -17.68 21.18 -17.77
CA PHE A 412 -18.94 20.45 -17.71
C PHE A 412 -19.06 19.59 -16.44
N GLY A 413 -18.64 20.15 -15.30
CA GLY A 413 -18.80 19.53 -13.99
C GLY A 413 -20.29 19.43 -13.57
N ARG A 414 -20.55 18.83 -12.39
CA ARG A 414 -21.91 18.57 -11.86
C ARG A 414 -22.79 19.81 -11.85
N PHE A 415 -22.26 20.97 -11.53
CA PHE A 415 -23.01 22.23 -11.55
C PHE A 415 -23.45 22.59 -12.97
N ALA A 416 -22.53 22.54 -13.93
CA ALA A 416 -22.82 22.87 -15.31
C ALA A 416 -23.86 21.89 -15.91
N GLN A 417 -23.80 20.60 -15.58
CA GLN A 417 -24.76 19.59 -16.00
C GLN A 417 -26.19 19.90 -15.51
N VAL A 418 -26.35 20.30 -14.25
CA VAL A 418 -27.67 20.64 -13.70
C VAL A 418 -28.16 21.99 -14.24
N ALA A 419 -27.29 22.99 -14.28
CA ALA A 419 -27.64 24.33 -14.71
C ALA A 419 -27.98 24.39 -16.23
N SER A 420 -27.22 23.64 -17.05
CA SER A 420 -27.49 23.57 -18.51
C SER A 420 -28.84 22.95 -18.82
N GLN A 421 -29.26 21.89 -18.10
CA GLN A 421 -30.58 21.29 -18.30
C GLN A 421 -31.73 22.28 -18.04
N ALA A 422 -31.61 23.08 -16.97
CA ALA A 422 -32.63 24.09 -16.65
C ALA A 422 -32.70 25.21 -17.68
N LEU A 423 -31.58 25.60 -18.27
CA LEU A 423 -31.50 26.62 -19.30
C LEU A 423 -31.98 26.10 -20.66
N LEU A 424 -31.58 24.86 -21.04
CA LEU A 424 -32.05 24.18 -22.25
C LEU A 424 -33.57 23.96 -22.23
N ALA A 425 -34.15 23.62 -21.07
CA ALA A 425 -35.60 23.52 -20.90
C ALA A 425 -36.32 24.85 -21.18
N ARG A 426 -35.63 25.99 -21.05
CA ARG A 426 -36.13 27.33 -21.40
C ARG A 426 -35.71 27.80 -22.79
N ARG A 427 -35.13 26.91 -23.60
CA ARG A 427 -34.65 27.18 -24.96
C ARG A 427 -33.57 28.26 -25.04
N VAL A 428 -32.74 28.38 -23.99
CA VAL A 428 -31.55 29.25 -23.98
C VAL A 428 -30.45 28.55 -24.74
N GLU A 429 -29.87 29.23 -25.73
CA GLU A 429 -28.71 28.69 -26.46
C GLU A 429 -27.45 28.72 -25.57
N LEU A 430 -26.81 27.57 -25.42
CA LEU A 430 -25.64 27.39 -24.60
C LEU A 430 -24.41 27.13 -25.45
N SER A 431 -23.27 27.67 -25.02
CA SER A 431 -21.96 27.25 -25.47
C SER A 431 -21.21 26.63 -24.32
N LEU A 432 -20.51 25.52 -24.58
CA LEU A 432 -19.76 24.77 -23.58
C LEU A 432 -18.31 24.62 -24.02
N ILE A 433 -17.38 24.95 -23.13
CA ILE A 433 -15.95 24.67 -23.29
C ILE A 433 -15.54 23.68 -22.20
N GLU A 434 -15.03 22.53 -22.64
CA GLU A 434 -14.51 21.47 -21.75
C GLU A 434 -13.21 20.94 -22.35
N ASN A 435 -12.29 20.54 -21.51
CA ASN A 435 -11.02 19.92 -21.92
C ASN A 435 -11.03 18.40 -21.80
N ASP A 436 -12.00 17.84 -21.09
CA ASP A 436 -12.23 16.41 -21.01
C ASP A 436 -13.10 15.92 -22.17
N VAL A 437 -12.46 15.17 -23.07
CA VAL A 437 -13.08 14.67 -24.31
C VAL A 437 -14.27 13.74 -24.03
N ASP A 438 -14.19 12.94 -22.97
CA ASP A 438 -15.30 12.04 -22.61
C ASP A 438 -16.51 12.84 -22.09
N MET A 439 -16.26 13.94 -21.37
CA MET A 439 -17.31 14.84 -20.93
C MET A 439 -17.94 15.62 -22.10
N ILE A 440 -17.14 15.99 -23.11
CA ILE A 440 -17.67 16.63 -24.33
C ILE A 440 -18.62 15.68 -25.08
N ARG A 441 -18.23 14.40 -25.22
CA ARG A 441 -19.07 13.37 -25.85
C ARG A 441 -20.38 13.07 -25.11
N ILE A 442 -20.42 13.30 -23.82
CA ILE A 442 -21.63 13.16 -23.00
C ILE A 442 -22.54 14.39 -23.15
N ALA A 443 -21.95 15.56 -23.40
CA ALA A 443 -22.66 16.82 -23.49
C ALA A 443 -23.31 17.05 -24.88
N GLY A 444 -22.74 16.48 -25.95
CA GLY A 444 -23.26 16.54 -27.33
C GLY A 444 -24.27 15.43 -27.56
#